data_8f55b43868543413e943ed6c337cb42a
#
_entry.id   8f55b43868543413e943ed6c337cb42a
#
_cell.length_a   1.000
_cell.length_b   1.000
_cell.length_c   1.000
_cell.angle_alpha   90.00
_cell.angle_beta   90.00
_cell.angle_gamma   90.00
#
_symmetry.space_group_name_H-M   'P 1'
#
loop_
_entity.id
_entity.type
_entity.pdbx_description
1 polymer ?
#
loop_
_entity_poly.entity_id
_entity_poly.type
_entity_poly.pdbx_seq_one_letter_code
_entity_poly.pdbx_strand_id
1 'polypeptide(L)'
;MLVRFAPFLFVMLWSSSFITGKVGLRHLSPLLFVAIRLAACAVVLTAAMYVLRRSWRPLAGRQWMHCAVAGALLNAVGLMAPHVGLLIAPAAHIALVQSLTPLLTAALGILLLHERLRWAQWLGLALGLAGVGLVVGEAALASDARFQGLVLAFIGVLGLVSGTLYFGRFCRGMPLLPGATAQFLAAAVVASVGAWLLETPHADWTESTIAAVTWNTVMVSLGGMGLYSAMLVRGSVAATSANFYLVPGTVAVFAWLLLGEQPSMLAIAGLIVASTGCWLVSATPATPIEDAHQ
;
A
#
# COMPACT_ATOMS: atom_id res chain seq x y z
N MET A 1 -0.29 10.93 -24.29
CA MET A 1 -0.82 9.55 -24.37
C MET A 1 -0.55 8.75 -23.08
N LEU A 2 0.67 8.67 -22.57
CA LEU A 2 1.02 7.94 -21.32
C LEU A 2 0.15 8.29 -20.09
N VAL A 3 -0.21 9.56 -19.89
CA VAL A 3 -0.99 10.02 -18.73
C VAL A 3 -2.41 9.42 -18.69
N ARG A 4 -2.99 9.12 -19.85
CA ARG A 4 -4.33 8.54 -19.95
C ARG A 4 -4.37 7.06 -19.53
N PHE A 5 -3.25 6.35 -19.64
CA PHE A 5 -3.09 4.95 -19.24
C PHE A 5 -2.44 4.79 -17.87
N ALA A 6 -1.99 5.88 -17.22
CA ALA A 6 -1.32 5.83 -15.93
C ALA A 6 -2.15 5.13 -14.83
N PRO A 7 -3.48 5.37 -14.69
CA PRO A 7 -4.30 4.68 -13.70
C PRO A 7 -4.33 3.15 -13.92
N PHE A 8 -4.55 2.73 -15.16
CA PHE A 8 -4.56 1.31 -15.51
C PHE A 8 -3.21 0.64 -15.26
N LEU A 9 -2.13 1.28 -15.70
CA LEU A 9 -0.78 0.76 -15.50
C LEU A 9 -0.42 0.69 -14.01
N PHE A 10 -0.82 1.68 -13.22
CA PHE A 10 -0.66 1.67 -11.78
C PHE A 10 -1.38 0.48 -11.13
N VAL A 11 -2.65 0.25 -11.46
CA VAL A 11 -3.43 -0.89 -10.93
C VAL A 11 -2.76 -2.21 -11.26
N MET A 12 -2.32 -2.39 -12.52
CA MET A 12 -1.63 -3.62 -12.96
C MET A 12 -0.32 -3.85 -12.21
N LEU A 13 0.53 -2.81 -12.11
CA LEU A 13 1.81 -2.91 -11.40
C LEU A 13 1.60 -3.16 -9.92
N TRP A 14 0.69 -2.43 -9.28
CA TRP A 14 0.42 -2.59 -7.85
C TRP A 14 -0.14 -3.97 -7.54
N SER A 15 -1.11 -4.44 -8.33
CA SER A 15 -1.69 -5.77 -8.16
C SER A 15 -0.68 -6.89 -8.39
N SER A 16 0.24 -6.72 -9.33
CA SER A 16 1.30 -7.70 -9.60
C SER A 16 2.23 -7.90 -8.40
N SER A 17 2.34 -6.92 -7.48
CA SER A 17 3.19 -7.02 -6.29
C SER A 17 2.77 -8.14 -5.34
N PHE A 18 1.47 -8.44 -5.26
CA PHE A 18 0.95 -9.51 -4.42
C PHE A 18 1.35 -10.89 -4.96
N ILE A 19 1.31 -11.03 -6.28
CA ILE A 19 1.66 -12.29 -6.96
C ILE A 19 3.17 -12.50 -6.93
N THR A 20 3.94 -11.51 -7.35
CA THR A 20 5.40 -11.59 -7.34
C THR A 20 5.96 -11.64 -5.92
N GLY A 21 5.30 -10.97 -4.96
CA GLY A 21 5.57 -11.15 -3.54
C GLY A 21 5.42 -12.62 -3.14
N LYS A 22 4.28 -13.24 -3.43
CA LYS A 22 4.03 -14.67 -3.10
C LYS A 22 5.02 -15.61 -3.78
N VAL A 23 5.42 -15.33 -5.01
CA VAL A 23 6.47 -16.11 -5.71
C VAL A 23 7.82 -15.98 -5.00
N GLY A 24 8.22 -14.76 -4.65
CA GLY A 24 9.49 -14.51 -3.95
C GLY A 24 9.53 -15.13 -2.56
N LEU A 25 8.40 -15.14 -1.85
CA LEU A 25 8.27 -15.72 -0.51
C LEU A 25 8.35 -17.25 -0.45
N ARG A 26 8.40 -17.94 -1.59
CA ARG A 26 8.68 -19.39 -1.62
C ARG A 26 10.12 -19.71 -1.24
N HIS A 27 11.02 -18.75 -1.40
CA HIS A 27 12.46 -18.92 -1.29
C HIS A 27 13.16 -17.87 -0.42
N LEU A 28 12.43 -16.81 -0.03
CA LEU A 28 12.90 -15.73 0.84
C LEU A 28 11.95 -15.57 2.02
N SER A 29 12.53 -15.39 3.20
CA SER A 29 11.73 -15.01 4.37
C SER A 29 11.09 -13.62 4.16
N PRO A 30 9.85 -13.40 4.65
CA PRO A 30 9.03 -12.26 4.26
C PRO A 30 9.62 -10.89 4.64
N LEU A 31 10.18 -10.78 5.83
CA LEU A 31 10.75 -9.51 6.27
C LEU A 31 12.06 -9.21 5.55
N LEU A 32 12.87 -10.24 5.27
CA LEU A 32 14.08 -10.12 4.44
C LEU A 32 13.74 -9.69 3.01
N PHE A 33 12.69 -10.26 2.40
CA PHE A 33 12.21 -9.84 1.09
C PHE A 33 11.88 -8.34 1.06
N VAL A 34 11.16 -7.85 2.06
CA VAL A 34 10.81 -6.42 2.18
C VAL A 34 12.07 -5.58 2.44
N ALA A 35 12.97 -6.04 3.30
CA ALA A 35 14.21 -5.32 3.62
C ALA A 35 15.08 -5.13 2.36
N ILE A 36 15.32 -6.19 1.59
CA ILE A 36 16.09 -6.14 0.34
C ILE A 36 15.42 -5.21 -0.68
N ARG A 37 14.11 -5.32 -0.87
CA ARG A 37 13.34 -4.46 -1.76
C ARG A 37 13.49 -2.98 -1.40
N LEU A 38 13.33 -2.64 -0.10
CA LEU A 38 13.43 -1.26 0.37
C LEU A 38 14.87 -0.73 0.32
N ALA A 39 15.86 -1.57 0.66
CA ALA A 39 17.27 -1.23 0.55
C ALA A 39 17.68 -0.95 -0.90
N ALA A 40 17.25 -1.79 -1.84
CA ALA A 40 17.49 -1.57 -3.26
C ALA A 40 16.86 -0.27 -3.77
N CYS A 41 15.63 0.05 -3.36
CA CYS A 41 15.01 1.35 -3.66
C CYS A 41 15.82 2.52 -3.07
N ALA A 42 16.26 2.41 -1.81
CA ALA A 42 17.07 3.42 -1.16
C ALA A 42 18.40 3.66 -1.89
N VAL A 43 19.07 2.59 -2.34
CA VAL A 43 20.30 2.67 -3.15
C VAL A 43 20.05 3.39 -4.46
N VAL A 44 19.00 3.01 -5.22
CA VAL A 44 18.67 3.64 -6.51
C VAL A 44 18.35 5.13 -6.32
N LEU A 45 17.54 5.48 -5.32
CA LEU A 45 17.17 6.88 -5.05
C LEU A 45 18.37 7.70 -4.57
N THR A 46 19.25 7.12 -3.75
CA THR A 46 20.50 7.77 -3.30
C THR A 46 21.43 8.01 -4.49
N ALA A 47 21.58 7.03 -5.38
CA ALA A 47 22.34 7.19 -6.61
C ALA A 47 21.76 8.28 -7.51
N ALA A 48 20.44 8.30 -7.68
CA ALA A 48 19.73 9.34 -8.41
C ALA A 48 19.97 10.75 -7.79
N MET A 49 19.91 10.85 -6.45
CA MET A 49 20.26 12.10 -5.76
C MET A 49 21.68 12.55 -6.05
N TYR A 50 22.64 11.62 -6.03
CA TYR A 50 24.04 11.96 -6.32
C TYR A 50 24.24 12.47 -7.75
N VAL A 51 23.64 11.79 -8.72
CA VAL A 51 23.69 12.17 -10.15
C VAL A 51 22.98 13.51 -10.41
N LEU A 52 21.81 13.72 -9.82
CA LEU A 52 20.96 14.89 -10.01
C LEU A 52 21.18 15.98 -8.96
N ARG A 53 22.32 15.96 -8.26
CA ARG A 53 22.61 16.85 -7.10
C ARG A 53 22.44 18.35 -7.33
N ARG A 54 22.50 18.80 -8.57
CA ARG A 54 22.27 20.22 -8.94
C ARG A 54 20.80 20.58 -9.16
N SER A 55 19.92 19.57 -9.24
CA SER A 55 18.51 19.76 -9.62
C SER A 55 17.54 19.68 -8.44
N TRP A 56 18.01 19.44 -7.22
CA TRP A 56 17.15 19.29 -6.05
C TRP A 56 17.63 20.14 -4.86
N ARG A 57 16.69 20.48 -3.97
CA ARG A 57 17.00 21.21 -2.73
C ARG A 57 17.23 20.21 -1.60
N PRO A 58 18.27 20.39 -0.75
CA PRO A 58 18.50 19.53 0.39
C PRO A 58 17.37 19.66 1.43
N LEU A 59 17.08 18.57 2.15
CA LEU A 59 16.19 18.60 3.29
C LEU A 59 16.92 19.15 4.52
N ALA A 60 16.22 19.96 5.33
CA ALA A 60 16.67 20.31 6.67
C ALA A 60 16.59 19.09 7.61
N GLY A 61 17.39 19.10 8.70
CA GLY A 61 17.44 17.96 9.63
C GLY A 61 16.06 17.50 10.14
N ARG A 62 15.19 18.44 10.52
CA ARG A 62 13.81 18.14 10.95
C ARG A 62 12.95 17.52 9.84
N GLN A 63 13.15 17.93 8.60
CA GLN A 63 12.46 17.37 7.45
C GLN A 63 12.89 15.91 7.20
N TRP A 64 14.18 15.59 7.37
CA TRP A 64 14.68 14.22 7.33
C TRP A 64 13.97 13.33 8.34
N MET A 65 13.82 13.80 9.57
CA MET A 65 13.11 13.05 10.63
C MET A 65 11.66 12.79 10.26
N HIS A 66 10.94 13.81 9.77
CA HIS A 66 9.54 13.63 9.36
C HIS A 66 9.41 12.66 8.17
N CYS A 67 10.29 12.75 7.17
CA CYS A 67 10.31 11.79 6.07
C CYS A 67 10.66 10.37 6.56
N ALA A 68 11.60 10.23 7.50
CA ALA A 68 11.97 8.95 8.06
C ALA A 68 10.80 8.27 8.79
N VAL A 69 10.08 9.02 9.64
CA VAL A 69 8.89 8.50 10.33
C VAL A 69 7.80 8.11 9.32
N ALA A 70 7.51 8.97 8.34
CA ALA A 70 6.55 8.64 7.29
C ALA A 70 6.96 7.37 6.54
N GLY A 71 8.23 7.22 6.18
CA GLY A 71 8.77 6.05 5.49
C GLY A 71 8.70 4.77 6.33
N ALA A 72 9.02 4.84 7.61
CA ALA A 72 8.88 3.71 8.53
C ALA A 72 7.44 3.20 8.60
N LEU A 73 6.48 4.10 8.70
CA LEU A 73 5.05 3.75 8.74
C LEU A 73 4.54 3.23 7.39
N LEU A 74 4.72 4.02 6.32
CA LEU A 74 4.20 3.71 4.98
C LEU A 74 4.86 2.47 4.37
N ASN A 75 6.19 2.45 4.36
CA ASN A 75 6.93 1.48 3.57
C ASN A 75 7.40 0.28 4.41
N ALA A 76 7.83 0.47 5.67
CA ALA A 76 8.23 -0.68 6.48
C ALA A 76 6.99 -1.39 7.06
N VAL A 77 6.25 -0.76 7.99
CA VAL A 77 5.08 -1.39 8.62
C VAL A 77 4.02 -1.76 7.58
N GLY A 78 3.74 -0.85 6.64
CA GLY A 78 2.76 -1.04 5.57
C GLY A 78 3.05 -2.22 4.65
N LEU A 79 4.31 -2.64 4.52
CA LEU A 79 4.69 -3.78 3.67
C LEU A 79 5.07 -5.03 4.48
N MET A 80 5.76 -4.92 5.61
CA MET A 80 6.25 -6.07 6.36
C MET A 80 5.11 -6.99 6.82
N ALA A 81 4.13 -6.44 7.51
CA ALA A 81 3.04 -7.24 8.07
C ALA A 81 2.20 -7.95 6.98
N PRO A 82 1.78 -7.29 5.87
CA PRO A 82 1.09 -7.98 4.79
C PRO A 82 1.93 -9.04 4.07
N HIS A 83 3.25 -8.88 3.97
CA HIS A 83 4.10 -9.90 3.35
C HIS A 83 4.18 -11.16 4.22
N VAL A 84 4.20 -11.03 5.54
CA VAL A 84 4.03 -12.20 6.44
C VAL A 84 2.65 -12.82 6.23
N GLY A 85 1.60 -12.01 6.12
CA GLY A 85 0.24 -12.47 5.85
C GLY A 85 0.11 -13.27 4.54
N LEU A 86 0.86 -12.89 3.50
CA LEU A 86 0.88 -13.59 2.19
C LEU A 86 1.38 -15.04 2.26
N LEU A 87 2.15 -15.42 3.31
CA LEU A 87 2.55 -16.82 3.52
C LEU A 87 1.39 -17.71 3.90
N ILE A 88 0.41 -17.18 4.63
CA ILE A 88 -0.61 -17.95 5.34
C ILE A 88 -2.04 -17.65 4.88
N ALA A 89 -2.22 -16.67 4.00
CA ALA A 89 -3.52 -16.32 3.44
C ALA A 89 -3.45 -16.11 1.91
N PRO A 90 -4.58 -16.28 1.19
CA PRO A 90 -4.66 -15.98 -0.24
C PRO A 90 -4.33 -14.52 -0.56
N ALA A 91 -3.67 -14.28 -1.71
CA ALA A 91 -3.26 -12.94 -2.12
C ALA A 91 -4.46 -11.98 -2.28
N ALA A 92 -5.59 -12.49 -2.82
CA ALA A 92 -6.80 -11.70 -2.99
C ALA A 92 -7.39 -11.23 -1.65
N HIS A 93 -7.33 -12.06 -0.61
CA HIS A 93 -7.81 -11.71 0.74
C HIS A 93 -6.95 -10.61 1.37
N ILE A 94 -5.62 -10.72 1.27
CA ILE A 94 -4.70 -9.67 1.75
C ILE A 94 -4.95 -8.34 1.03
N ALA A 95 -5.10 -8.38 -0.30
CA ALA A 95 -5.38 -7.20 -1.12
C ALA A 95 -6.74 -6.57 -0.74
N LEU A 96 -7.75 -7.38 -0.45
CA LEU A 96 -9.07 -6.88 -0.04
C LEU A 96 -9.00 -6.16 1.31
N VAL A 97 -8.29 -6.70 2.29
CA VAL A 97 -8.08 -6.01 3.57
C VAL A 97 -7.32 -4.70 3.34
N GLN A 98 -6.31 -4.69 2.48
CA GLN A 98 -5.57 -3.47 2.16
C GLN A 98 -6.42 -2.40 1.44
N SER A 99 -7.51 -2.78 0.77
CA SER A 99 -8.45 -1.83 0.16
C SER A 99 -9.21 -0.98 1.19
N LEU A 100 -9.16 -1.31 2.47
CA LEU A 100 -9.63 -0.43 3.56
C LEU A 100 -8.77 0.83 3.74
N THR A 101 -7.54 0.86 3.22
CA THR A 101 -6.62 1.99 3.39
C THR A 101 -7.24 3.32 2.99
N PRO A 102 -7.80 3.52 1.77
CA PRO A 102 -8.41 4.78 1.41
C PRO A 102 -9.66 5.11 2.24
N LEU A 103 -10.44 4.09 2.63
CA LEU A 103 -11.61 4.27 3.50
C LEU A 103 -11.23 4.79 4.87
N LEU A 104 -10.27 4.14 5.53
CA LEU A 104 -9.78 4.54 6.85
C LEU A 104 -9.02 5.85 6.79
N THR A 105 -8.27 6.11 5.71
CA THR A 105 -7.59 7.40 5.52
C THR A 105 -8.61 8.54 5.41
N ALA A 106 -9.69 8.35 4.65
CA ALA A 106 -10.77 9.32 4.56
C ALA A 106 -11.47 9.52 5.90
N ALA A 107 -11.87 8.44 6.57
CA ALA A 107 -12.56 8.49 7.87
C ALA A 107 -11.72 9.19 8.96
N LEU A 108 -10.43 8.84 9.07
CA LEU A 108 -9.54 9.48 10.04
C LEU A 108 -9.14 10.89 9.61
N GLY A 109 -9.02 11.15 8.32
CA GLY A 109 -8.82 12.50 7.78
C GLY A 109 -9.93 13.45 8.21
N ILE A 110 -11.17 12.98 8.20
CA ILE A 110 -12.33 13.76 8.67
C ILE A 110 -12.28 14.03 10.16
N LEU A 111 -11.95 13.01 10.98
CA LEU A 111 -11.78 13.18 12.41
C LEU A 111 -10.69 14.21 12.75
N LEU A 112 -9.62 14.25 11.94
CA LEU A 112 -8.49 15.16 12.14
C LEU A 112 -8.72 16.55 11.51
N LEU A 113 -9.49 16.64 10.43
CA LEU A 113 -9.76 17.86 9.68
C LEU A 113 -11.14 18.45 9.95
N HIS A 114 -11.95 17.79 10.81
CA HIS A 114 -13.33 18.20 11.18
C HIS A 114 -14.28 18.34 9.98
N GLU A 115 -14.02 17.62 8.88
CA GLU A 115 -14.90 17.58 7.72
C GLU A 115 -16.17 16.76 8.03
N ARG A 116 -17.30 17.06 7.35
CA ARG A 116 -18.53 16.30 7.53
C ARG A 116 -18.69 15.28 6.40
N LEU A 117 -18.84 14.00 6.76
CA LEU A 117 -19.20 12.95 5.81
C LEU A 117 -20.64 13.11 5.35
N ARG A 118 -20.85 12.98 4.05
CA ARG A 118 -22.18 12.79 3.47
C ARG A 118 -22.69 11.39 3.80
N TRP A 119 -23.99 11.23 3.82
CA TRP A 119 -24.62 9.95 4.13
C TRP A 119 -24.14 8.82 3.20
N ALA A 120 -23.92 9.11 1.90
CA ALA A 120 -23.38 8.16 0.93
C ALA A 120 -21.98 7.67 1.28
N GLN A 121 -21.16 8.50 1.91
CA GLN A 121 -19.82 8.10 2.37
C GLN A 121 -19.90 7.18 3.60
N TRP A 122 -20.84 7.42 4.51
CA TRP A 122 -21.14 6.51 5.62
C TRP A 122 -21.62 5.14 5.13
N LEU A 123 -22.52 5.13 4.14
CA LEU A 123 -22.95 3.89 3.52
C LEU A 123 -21.78 3.17 2.84
N GLY A 124 -20.92 3.90 2.13
CA GLY A 124 -19.74 3.34 1.50
C GLY A 124 -18.75 2.73 2.49
N LEU A 125 -18.52 3.40 3.63
CA LEU A 125 -17.71 2.85 4.74
C LEU A 125 -18.33 1.56 5.29
N ALA A 126 -19.64 1.55 5.54
CA ALA A 126 -20.35 0.38 6.06
C ALA A 126 -20.27 -0.81 5.07
N LEU A 127 -20.47 -0.57 3.77
CA LEU A 127 -20.33 -1.59 2.74
C LEU A 127 -18.88 -2.09 2.60
N GLY A 128 -17.90 -1.18 2.65
CA GLY A 128 -16.48 -1.57 2.63
C GLY A 128 -16.12 -2.48 3.79
N LEU A 129 -16.53 -2.13 5.00
CA LEU A 129 -16.33 -2.94 6.19
C LEU A 129 -17.10 -4.27 6.12
N ALA A 130 -18.35 -4.26 5.63
CA ALA A 130 -19.15 -5.48 5.47
C ALA A 130 -18.50 -6.44 4.47
N GLY A 131 -18.01 -5.95 3.32
CA GLY A 131 -17.32 -6.77 2.32
C GLY A 131 -16.05 -7.42 2.87
N VAL A 132 -15.23 -6.66 3.61
CA VAL A 132 -14.06 -7.22 4.29
C VAL A 132 -14.49 -8.18 5.40
N GLY A 133 -15.56 -7.86 6.15
CA GLY A 133 -16.10 -8.72 7.20
C GLY A 133 -16.53 -10.10 6.68
N LEU A 134 -17.11 -10.21 5.49
CA LEU A 134 -17.44 -11.48 4.83
C LEU A 134 -16.19 -12.36 4.64
N VAL A 135 -15.11 -11.76 4.13
CA VAL A 135 -13.86 -12.49 3.87
C VAL A 135 -13.12 -12.83 5.17
N VAL A 136 -13.14 -11.93 6.15
CA VAL A 136 -12.57 -12.20 7.48
C VAL A 136 -13.32 -13.31 8.19
N GLY A 137 -14.66 -13.30 8.13
CA GLY A 137 -15.50 -14.35 8.68
C GLY A 137 -15.24 -15.72 8.04
N GLU A 138 -15.14 -15.77 6.70
CA GLU A 138 -14.75 -16.99 5.99
C GLU A 138 -13.37 -17.49 6.40
N ALA A 139 -12.39 -16.60 6.50
CA ALA A 139 -11.03 -16.97 6.88
C ALA A 139 -10.97 -17.50 8.31
N ALA A 140 -11.70 -16.90 9.24
CA ALA A 140 -11.79 -17.35 10.62
C ALA A 140 -12.42 -18.73 10.76
N LEU A 141 -13.44 -19.03 9.92
CA LEU A 141 -14.06 -20.36 9.86
C LEU A 141 -13.18 -21.40 9.16
N ALA A 142 -12.32 -20.96 8.23
CA ALA A 142 -11.48 -21.86 7.46
C ALA A 142 -10.23 -22.34 8.23
N SER A 143 -9.52 -21.44 8.89
CA SER A 143 -8.38 -21.75 9.75
C SER A 143 -7.87 -20.54 10.52
N ASP A 144 -7.32 -20.77 11.73
CA ASP A 144 -6.67 -19.73 12.53
C ASP A 144 -5.51 -19.04 11.80
N ALA A 145 -4.75 -19.79 10.99
CA ALA A 145 -3.64 -19.24 10.22
C ALA A 145 -4.13 -18.20 9.19
N ARG A 146 -5.23 -18.48 8.46
CA ARG A 146 -5.78 -17.51 7.51
C ARG A 146 -6.27 -16.25 8.20
N PHE A 147 -6.95 -16.40 9.34
CA PHE A 147 -7.38 -15.25 10.14
C PHE A 147 -6.19 -14.41 10.60
N GLN A 148 -5.13 -15.03 11.12
CA GLN A 148 -3.89 -14.33 11.48
C GLN A 148 -3.27 -13.58 10.31
N GLY A 149 -3.29 -14.16 9.09
CA GLY A 149 -2.84 -13.49 7.88
C GLY A 149 -3.60 -12.19 7.59
N LEU A 150 -4.93 -12.19 7.81
CA LEU A 150 -5.74 -10.99 7.62
C LEU A 150 -5.51 -9.95 8.72
N VAL A 151 -5.26 -10.37 9.96
CA VAL A 151 -4.85 -9.46 11.05
C VAL A 151 -3.54 -8.78 10.70
N LEU A 152 -2.56 -9.52 10.17
CA LEU A 152 -1.30 -8.94 9.70
C LEU A 152 -1.51 -7.96 8.53
N ALA A 153 -2.40 -8.29 7.59
CA ALA A 153 -2.77 -7.35 6.53
C ALA A 153 -3.37 -6.05 7.10
N PHE A 154 -4.22 -6.15 8.13
CA PHE A 154 -4.81 -4.99 8.79
C PHE A 154 -3.78 -4.15 9.55
N ILE A 155 -2.78 -4.77 10.19
CA ILE A 155 -1.64 -4.04 10.76
C ILE A 155 -0.92 -3.22 9.67
N GLY A 156 -0.72 -3.81 8.48
CA GLY A 156 -0.21 -3.09 7.32
C GLY A 156 -1.07 -1.89 6.91
N VAL A 157 -2.41 -2.06 6.92
CA VAL A 157 -3.35 -0.95 6.67
C VAL A 157 -3.17 0.17 7.67
N LEU A 158 -3.03 -0.14 8.96
CA LEU A 158 -2.77 0.88 10.00
C LEU A 158 -1.45 1.61 9.75
N GLY A 159 -0.40 0.90 9.32
CA GLY A 159 0.86 1.50 8.89
C GLY A 159 0.68 2.47 7.72
N LEU A 160 -0.01 2.02 6.66
CA LEU A 160 -0.30 2.84 5.48
C LEU A 160 -1.13 4.08 5.81
N VAL A 161 -2.19 3.92 6.59
CA VAL A 161 -3.09 5.03 6.97
C VAL A 161 -2.36 6.05 7.84
N SER A 162 -1.72 5.59 8.93
CA SER A 162 -0.99 6.49 9.83
C SER A 162 0.17 7.19 9.13
N GLY A 163 0.89 6.47 8.28
CA GLY A 163 1.97 7.04 7.48
C GLY A 163 1.48 8.05 6.45
N THR A 164 0.33 7.80 5.78
CA THR A 164 -0.28 8.73 4.83
C THR A 164 -0.73 10.02 5.52
N LEU A 165 -1.40 9.91 6.66
CA LEU A 165 -1.84 11.08 7.44
C LEU A 165 -0.65 11.86 7.97
N TYR A 166 0.37 11.16 8.49
CA TYR A 166 1.61 11.79 8.95
C TYR A 166 2.33 12.53 7.82
N PHE A 167 2.46 11.88 6.66
CA PHE A 167 3.04 12.51 5.46
C PHE A 167 2.25 13.74 5.04
N GLY A 168 0.93 13.64 4.99
CA GLY A 168 0.04 14.74 4.65
C GLY A 168 0.17 15.94 5.60
N ARG A 169 0.47 15.70 6.87
CA ARG A 169 0.61 16.75 7.90
C ARG A 169 1.99 17.38 7.91
N PHE A 170 3.06 16.59 7.77
CA PHE A 170 4.42 17.03 8.09
C PHE A 170 5.38 17.06 6.88
N CYS A 171 5.04 16.36 5.78
CA CYS A 171 5.95 16.23 4.65
C CYS A 171 5.46 16.96 3.37
N ARG A 172 4.31 17.63 3.40
CA ARG A 172 3.81 18.40 2.24
C ARG A 172 4.80 19.49 1.84
N GLY A 173 5.00 19.64 0.52
CA GLY A 173 5.89 20.67 -0.04
C GLY A 173 7.38 20.37 0.06
N MET A 174 7.77 19.21 0.62
CA MET A 174 9.16 18.78 0.63
C MET A 174 9.62 18.33 -0.77
N PRO A 175 10.90 18.53 -1.12
CA PRO A 175 11.46 18.07 -2.38
C PRO A 175 11.25 16.56 -2.55
N LEU A 176 10.68 16.14 -3.69
CA LEU A 176 10.22 14.75 -3.91
C LEU A 176 11.36 13.73 -3.77
N LEU A 177 12.46 13.93 -4.49
CA LEU A 177 13.57 12.98 -4.54
C LEU A 177 14.28 12.85 -3.19
N PRO A 178 14.71 13.89 -2.48
CA PRO A 178 15.27 13.80 -1.14
C PRO A 178 14.28 13.23 -0.12
N GLY A 179 13.01 13.62 -0.19
CA GLY A 179 11.97 13.10 0.69
C GLY A 179 11.74 11.59 0.51
N ALA A 180 11.64 11.13 -0.73
CA ALA A 180 11.53 9.71 -1.03
C ALA A 180 12.78 8.93 -0.58
N THR A 181 13.98 9.46 -0.83
CA THR A 181 15.23 8.83 -0.38
C THR A 181 15.25 8.65 1.14
N ALA A 182 14.90 9.68 1.90
CA ALA A 182 14.84 9.61 3.36
C ALA A 182 13.81 8.57 3.85
N GLN A 183 12.64 8.49 3.20
CA GLN A 183 11.62 7.50 3.51
C GLN A 183 12.11 6.07 3.27
N PHE A 184 12.69 5.80 2.11
CA PHE A 184 13.15 4.45 1.77
C PHE A 184 14.38 4.03 2.59
N LEU A 185 15.30 4.95 2.92
CA LEU A 185 16.42 4.66 3.82
C LEU A 185 15.93 4.27 5.21
N ALA A 186 15.05 5.05 5.81
CA ALA A 186 14.51 4.74 7.12
C ALA A 186 13.70 3.44 7.10
N ALA A 187 12.89 3.23 6.08
CA ALA A 187 12.11 2.01 5.93
C ALA A 187 13.01 0.78 5.74
N ALA A 188 14.09 0.89 4.98
CA ALA A 188 15.06 -0.19 4.81
C ALA A 188 15.74 -0.56 6.15
N VAL A 189 16.12 0.43 6.96
CA VAL A 189 16.67 0.19 8.29
C VAL A 189 15.67 -0.53 9.18
N VAL A 190 14.42 -0.02 9.26
CA VAL A 190 13.37 -0.64 10.08
C VAL A 190 13.07 -2.07 9.62
N ALA A 191 12.96 -2.30 8.31
CA ALA A 191 12.70 -3.62 7.76
C ALA A 191 13.88 -4.59 7.99
N SER A 192 15.13 -4.12 7.87
CA SER A 192 16.33 -4.93 8.13
C SER A 192 16.44 -5.32 9.61
N VAL A 193 16.17 -4.37 10.51
CA VAL A 193 16.11 -4.65 11.96
C VAL A 193 14.98 -5.63 12.26
N GLY A 194 13.79 -5.43 11.66
CA GLY A 194 12.68 -6.35 11.81
C GLY A 194 13.00 -7.76 11.33
N ALA A 195 13.63 -7.89 10.16
CA ALA A 195 14.07 -9.19 9.63
C ALA A 195 15.05 -9.88 10.56
N TRP A 196 15.99 -9.14 11.15
CA TRP A 196 16.97 -9.70 12.07
C TRP A 196 16.39 -10.10 13.42
N LEU A 197 15.42 -9.34 13.95
CA LEU A 197 14.87 -9.56 15.29
C LEU A 197 13.68 -10.55 15.31
N LEU A 198 12.87 -10.59 14.24
CA LEU A 198 11.57 -11.25 14.24
C LEU A 198 11.51 -12.54 13.41
N GLU A 199 12.53 -12.80 12.59
CA GLU A 199 12.62 -14.04 11.83
C GLU A 199 14.07 -14.56 11.77
N THR A 200 14.23 -15.84 11.43
CA THR A 200 15.51 -16.40 10.98
C THR A 200 15.63 -16.14 9.49
N PRO A 201 16.47 -15.17 9.05
CA PRO A 201 16.55 -14.82 7.65
C PRO A 201 17.00 -16.00 6.80
N HIS A 202 16.18 -16.36 5.81
CA HIS A 202 16.46 -17.42 4.86
C HIS A 202 16.36 -16.87 3.43
N ALA A 203 17.32 -17.24 2.58
CA ALA A 203 17.38 -16.76 1.20
C ALA A 203 17.96 -17.82 0.27
N ASP A 204 17.09 -18.35 -0.59
CA ASP A 204 17.50 -19.13 -1.77
C ASP A 204 17.37 -18.25 -3.02
N TRP A 205 18.51 -17.94 -3.60
CA TRP A 205 18.58 -17.07 -4.78
C TRP A 205 18.33 -17.86 -6.06
N THR A 206 17.08 -18.19 -6.31
CA THR A 206 16.63 -18.76 -7.60
C THR A 206 16.35 -17.65 -8.60
N GLU A 207 16.27 -17.98 -9.89
CA GLU A 207 15.87 -17.02 -10.93
C GLU A 207 14.52 -16.36 -10.63
N SER A 208 13.55 -17.15 -10.15
CA SER A 208 12.23 -16.63 -9.76
C SER A 208 12.30 -15.67 -8.59
N THR A 209 13.19 -15.91 -7.62
CA THR A 209 13.41 -15.02 -6.48
C THR A 209 14.02 -13.69 -6.94
N ILE A 210 15.06 -13.74 -7.74
CA ILE A 210 15.72 -12.55 -8.30
C ILE A 210 14.71 -11.75 -9.14
N ALA A 211 13.94 -12.41 -10.00
CA ALA A 211 12.91 -11.77 -10.81
C ALA A 211 11.83 -11.12 -9.94
N ALA A 212 11.35 -11.79 -8.88
CA ALA A 212 10.34 -11.27 -7.99
C ALA A 212 10.82 -10.04 -7.20
N VAL A 213 12.03 -10.07 -6.66
CA VAL A 213 12.64 -8.93 -5.94
C VAL A 213 12.87 -7.76 -6.89
N THR A 214 13.44 -8.02 -8.07
CA THR A 214 13.71 -6.99 -9.08
C THR A 214 12.41 -6.34 -9.55
N TRP A 215 11.38 -7.14 -9.86
CA TRP A 215 10.07 -6.64 -10.25
C TRP A 215 9.45 -5.75 -9.19
N ASN A 216 9.41 -6.22 -7.94
CA ASN A 216 8.86 -5.46 -6.83
C ASN A 216 9.64 -4.17 -6.56
N THR A 217 10.95 -4.16 -6.73
CA THR A 217 11.79 -2.98 -6.56
C THR A 217 11.58 -1.98 -7.70
N VAL A 218 11.79 -2.41 -8.94
CA VAL A 218 11.84 -1.50 -10.10
C VAL A 218 10.44 -1.13 -10.58
N MET A 219 9.60 -2.13 -10.82
CA MET A 219 8.30 -1.90 -11.45
C MET A 219 7.25 -1.43 -10.46
N VAL A 220 7.21 -2.03 -9.27
CA VAL A 220 6.19 -1.69 -8.28
C VAL A 220 6.61 -0.52 -7.41
N SER A 221 7.76 -0.61 -6.70
CA SER A 221 8.17 0.45 -5.77
C SER A 221 8.59 1.73 -6.48
N LEU A 222 9.47 1.67 -7.45
CA LEU A 222 9.94 2.87 -8.15
C LEU A 222 8.95 3.29 -9.25
N GLY A 223 8.51 2.37 -10.09
CA GLY A 223 7.59 2.65 -11.21
C GLY A 223 6.17 2.97 -10.73
N GLY A 224 5.57 2.10 -9.93
CA GLY A 224 4.20 2.26 -9.42
C GLY A 224 4.06 3.52 -8.55
N MET A 225 4.99 3.75 -7.62
CA MET A 225 4.99 4.97 -6.80
C MET A 225 5.28 6.24 -7.62
N GLY A 226 6.12 6.12 -8.67
CA GLY A 226 6.35 7.22 -9.61
C GLY A 226 5.07 7.59 -10.36
N LEU A 227 4.33 6.60 -10.87
CA LEU A 227 3.03 6.81 -11.51
C LEU A 227 2.01 7.41 -10.54
N TYR A 228 1.91 6.86 -9.32
CA TYR A 228 1.02 7.36 -8.28
C TYR A 228 1.30 8.83 -7.95
N SER A 229 2.58 9.17 -7.74
CA SER A 229 3.00 10.55 -7.49
C SER A 229 2.69 11.48 -8.67
N ALA A 230 2.90 11.01 -9.91
CA ALA A 230 2.58 11.79 -11.11
C ALA A 230 1.06 12.02 -11.27
N MET A 231 0.24 11.05 -10.87
CA MET A 231 -1.22 11.20 -10.84
C MET A 231 -1.67 12.18 -9.75
N LEU A 232 -1.05 12.13 -8.56
CA LEU A 232 -1.35 13.07 -7.48
C LEU A 232 -1.03 14.52 -7.80
N VAL A 233 0.07 14.76 -8.51
CA VAL A 233 0.48 16.13 -8.92
C VAL A 233 -0.45 16.69 -9.98
N ARG A 234 -1.04 15.86 -10.84
CA ARG A 234 -1.84 16.28 -11.99
C ARG A 234 -3.35 16.14 -11.80
N GLY A 235 -3.79 15.38 -10.80
CA GLY A 235 -5.19 15.07 -10.53
C GLY A 235 -5.60 15.33 -9.09
N SER A 236 -6.86 15.03 -8.78
CA SER A 236 -7.33 15.07 -7.39
C SER A 236 -6.88 13.83 -6.63
N VAL A 237 -6.64 13.98 -5.32
CA VAL A 237 -6.32 12.87 -4.43
C VAL A 237 -7.41 11.79 -4.48
N ALA A 238 -8.68 12.21 -4.49
CA ALA A 238 -9.83 11.31 -4.56
C ALA A 238 -9.82 10.46 -5.85
N ALA A 239 -9.62 11.08 -7.03
CA ALA A 239 -9.57 10.36 -8.30
C ALA A 239 -8.37 9.40 -8.37
N THR A 240 -7.23 9.79 -7.80
CA THR A 240 -6.04 8.94 -7.76
C THR A 240 -6.24 7.75 -6.83
N SER A 241 -6.82 7.97 -5.65
CA SER A 241 -7.10 6.92 -4.67
C SER A 241 -8.19 5.93 -5.15
N ALA A 242 -9.11 6.37 -6.01
CA ALA A 242 -10.14 5.50 -6.58
C ALA A 242 -9.55 4.31 -7.36
N ASN A 243 -8.33 4.42 -7.87
CA ASN A 243 -7.66 3.31 -8.58
C ASN A 243 -7.37 2.11 -7.66
N PHE A 244 -7.18 2.34 -6.36
CA PHE A 244 -6.97 1.24 -5.41
C PHE A 244 -8.17 0.29 -5.28
N TYR A 245 -9.37 0.71 -5.69
CA TYR A 245 -10.56 -0.14 -5.66
C TYR A 245 -10.54 -1.26 -6.69
N LEU A 246 -9.80 -1.07 -7.77
CA LEU A 246 -9.61 -2.09 -8.80
C LEU A 246 -8.54 -3.12 -8.41
N VAL A 247 -7.70 -2.80 -7.44
CA VAL A 247 -6.57 -3.65 -7.04
C VAL A 247 -7.02 -5.02 -6.54
N PRO A 248 -7.97 -5.17 -5.58
CA PRO A 248 -8.34 -6.49 -5.08
C PRO A 248 -8.91 -7.41 -6.17
N GLY A 249 -9.75 -6.85 -7.07
CA GLY A 249 -10.29 -7.59 -8.21
C GLY A 249 -9.20 -8.05 -9.18
N THR A 250 -8.27 -7.16 -9.50
CA THR A 250 -7.12 -7.50 -10.36
C THR A 250 -6.21 -8.53 -9.70
N VAL A 251 -5.96 -8.43 -8.39
CA VAL A 251 -5.20 -9.44 -7.63
C VAL A 251 -5.90 -10.78 -7.65
N ALA A 252 -7.23 -10.82 -7.47
CA ALA A 252 -8.00 -12.07 -7.51
C ALA A 252 -7.86 -12.76 -8.88
N VAL A 253 -7.97 -12.00 -9.99
CA VAL A 253 -7.76 -12.53 -11.34
C VAL A 253 -6.32 -13.03 -11.54
N PHE A 254 -5.33 -12.25 -11.13
CA PHE A 254 -3.93 -12.65 -11.25
C PHE A 254 -3.61 -13.88 -10.38
N ALA A 255 -4.11 -13.94 -9.15
CA ALA A 255 -3.91 -15.07 -8.25
C ALA A 255 -4.53 -16.36 -8.82
N TRP A 256 -5.72 -16.24 -9.40
CA TRP A 256 -6.36 -17.36 -10.07
C TRP A 256 -5.54 -17.85 -11.29
N LEU A 257 -5.15 -16.94 -12.18
CA LEU A 257 -4.46 -17.30 -13.42
C LEU A 257 -3.00 -17.76 -13.21
N LEU A 258 -2.28 -17.14 -12.25
CA LEU A 258 -0.84 -17.32 -12.11
C LEU A 258 -0.45 -18.21 -10.91
N LEU A 259 -1.28 -18.27 -9.88
CA LEU A 259 -1.01 -19.05 -8.67
C LEU A 259 -1.98 -20.23 -8.49
N GLY A 260 -3.03 -20.33 -9.32
CA GLY A 260 -4.09 -21.36 -9.18
C GLY A 260 -4.98 -21.13 -7.94
N GLU A 261 -4.94 -19.95 -7.32
CA GLU A 261 -5.80 -19.62 -6.17
C GLU A 261 -7.24 -19.39 -6.66
N GLN A 262 -8.14 -20.30 -6.33
CA GLN A 262 -9.56 -20.13 -6.66
C GLN A 262 -10.25 -19.29 -5.57
N PRO A 263 -10.81 -18.11 -5.93
CA PRO A 263 -11.58 -17.32 -4.98
C PRO A 263 -12.88 -18.06 -4.61
N SER A 264 -13.24 -18.09 -3.34
CA SER A 264 -14.55 -18.60 -2.92
C SER A 264 -15.68 -17.68 -3.36
N MET A 265 -16.91 -18.17 -3.39
CA MET A 265 -18.09 -17.34 -3.68
C MET A 265 -18.24 -16.21 -2.64
N LEU A 266 -17.86 -16.47 -1.40
CA LEU A 266 -17.92 -15.48 -0.33
C LEU A 266 -16.85 -14.39 -0.52
N ALA A 267 -15.65 -14.77 -0.97
CA ALA A 267 -14.59 -13.83 -1.33
C ALA A 267 -15.00 -12.95 -2.52
N ILE A 268 -15.65 -13.52 -3.54
CA ILE A 268 -16.17 -12.75 -4.69
C ILE A 268 -17.27 -11.78 -4.23
N ALA A 269 -18.22 -12.23 -3.42
CA ALA A 269 -19.28 -11.39 -2.86
C ALA A 269 -18.68 -10.25 -2.01
N GLY A 270 -17.74 -10.57 -1.12
CA GLY A 270 -17.03 -9.59 -0.28
C GLY A 270 -16.28 -8.55 -1.13
N LEU A 271 -15.64 -8.99 -2.21
CA LEU A 271 -14.94 -8.12 -3.14
C LEU A 271 -15.90 -7.13 -3.84
N ILE A 272 -17.05 -7.61 -4.32
CA ILE A 272 -18.05 -6.77 -4.99
C ILE A 272 -18.62 -5.73 -3.99
N VAL A 273 -19.00 -6.19 -2.79
CA VAL A 273 -19.54 -5.32 -1.74
C VAL A 273 -18.54 -4.26 -1.31
N ALA A 274 -17.28 -4.67 -1.03
CA ALA A 274 -16.21 -3.74 -0.65
C ALA A 274 -15.90 -2.74 -1.76
N SER A 275 -15.77 -3.18 -3.01
CA SER A 275 -15.50 -2.31 -4.16
C SER A 275 -16.62 -1.28 -4.37
N THR A 276 -17.89 -1.69 -4.20
CA THR A 276 -19.04 -0.79 -4.28
C THR A 276 -18.99 0.26 -3.17
N GLY A 277 -18.69 -0.17 -1.93
CA GLY A 277 -18.54 0.75 -0.80
C GLY A 277 -17.43 1.78 -1.04
N CYS A 278 -16.31 1.31 -1.51
CA CYS A 278 -15.17 2.14 -1.85
C CYS A 278 -15.50 3.15 -2.96
N TRP A 279 -16.19 2.72 -4.01
CA TRP A 279 -16.64 3.61 -5.09
C TRP A 279 -17.58 4.72 -4.57
N LEU A 280 -18.53 4.40 -3.70
CA LEU A 280 -19.43 5.37 -3.09
C LEU A 280 -18.69 6.46 -2.30
N VAL A 281 -17.67 6.09 -1.53
CA VAL A 281 -16.85 7.07 -0.78
C VAL A 281 -16.11 8.02 -1.72
N SER A 282 -15.58 7.51 -2.82
CA SER A 282 -14.78 8.31 -3.76
C SER A 282 -15.59 9.15 -4.72
N ALA A 283 -16.77 8.64 -5.13
CA ALA A 283 -17.66 9.37 -6.04
C ALA A 283 -18.33 10.58 -5.37
N THR A 284 -18.30 10.65 -4.03
CA THR A 284 -18.95 11.71 -3.26
C THR A 284 -17.89 12.68 -2.74
N PRO A 285 -17.74 13.90 -3.30
CA PRO A 285 -16.78 14.88 -2.79
C PRO A 285 -17.14 15.28 -1.34
N ALA A 286 -16.12 15.40 -0.49
CA ALA A 286 -16.28 16.00 0.84
C ALA A 286 -16.80 17.43 0.71
N THR A 287 -17.76 17.83 1.53
CA THR A 287 -18.20 19.22 1.62
C THR A 287 -17.20 19.97 2.48
N PRO A 288 -16.56 21.05 1.97
CA PRO A 288 -15.78 21.95 2.82
C PRO A 288 -16.70 22.51 3.93
N ILE A 289 -16.19 22.64 5.12
CA ILE A 289 -16.87 23.46 6.14
C ILE A 289 -16.74 24.89 5.62
N GLU A 290 -17.83 25.46 5.15
CA GLU A 290 -17.95 26.89 4.93
C GLU A 290 -17.68 27.53 6.30
N ASP A 291 -16.66 28.39 6.37
CA ASP A 291 -16.28 29.12 7.58
C ASP A 291 -17.53 29.84 8.12
N ALA A 292 -18.08 29.33 9.19
CA ALA A 292 -19.13 29.99 9.99
C ALA A 292 -18.48 31.13 10.82
N HIS A 293 -17.82 32.04 10.12
CA HIS A 293 -17.37 33.31 10.65
C HIS A 293 -17.70 34.42 9.63
N GLN A 294 -18.97 34.80 9.56
CA GLN A 294 -19.40 36.17 9.25
C GLN A 294 -20.16 36.73 10.42
#